data_dc7060639105d683657aee97475a3b2a
#
_entry.id   dc7060639105d683657aee97475a3b2a
#
_cell.length_a   1.000
_cell.length_b   1.000
_cell.length_c   1.000
_cell.angle_alpha   90.00
_cell.angle_beta   90.00
_cell.angle_gamma   90.00
#
_symmetry.space_group_name_H-M   'P 1'
#
loop_
_entity.id
_entity.type
_entity.pdbx_description
1 polymer ?
#
loop_
_entity_poly.entity_id
_entity_poly.type
_entity_poly.pdbx_seq_one_letter_code
_entity_poly.pdbx_strand_id
1 'polypeptide(L)'
;AGALATFTARDAVLFFVAFELVLVPMWVLISRYGDPHDAGARTEAGYRFVLYTAVGSTLMLVGILTLVTSAGTSDLWALADGAGRALTPDRQLLVAALLVAGLAVKVPVFPLHTWLPSAHTTAPTAGSVLLAAVLLKMGTYGLVRLPVATVPDGFARLAPVLAVLGVVGIIWGGLICLVERDLKRLIAYSSVAHMGFVVLALATGSETGLQAALFANIAHGVISALLFFLVGGLKARWGSVDLTVPRPALRESSPRLGFLLVLGLAASLGLPGLAGFWGAFFAVYAAWSPADGRPRALLIACAAV
;
A
#
# COMPACT_ATOMS: atom_id res chain seq x y z
N ALA A 1 -1.54 2.53 18.80
CA ALA A 1 -2.98 2.60 19.15
C ALA A 1 -3.82 2.81 17.90
N GLY A 2 -3.69 3.93 17.14
CA GLY A 2 -4.54 4.24 15.98
C GLY A 2 -4.61 3.14 14.93
N ALA A 3 -3.47 2.56 14.53
CA ALA A 3 -3.44 1.47 13.55
C ALA A 3 -4.21 0.23 14.03
N LEU A 4 -4.04 -0.17 15.29
CA LEU A 4 -4.81 -1.29 15.85
C LEU A 4 -6.31 -0.98 15.88
N ALA A 5 -6.69 0.23 16.29
CA ALA A 5 -8.08 0.66 16.28
C ALA A 5 -8.69 0.64 14.88
N THR A 6 -7.92 1.02 13.83
CA THR A 6 -8.37 0.93 12.43
C THR A 6 -8.68 -0.50 12.01
N PHE A 7 -7.83 -1.47 12.37
CA PHE A 7 -8.03 -2.88 12.00
C PHE A 7 -9.18 -3.55 12.79
N THR A 8 -9.51 -3.04 13.98
CA THR A 8 -10.56 -3.59 14.84
C THR A 8 -11.87 -2.81 14.79
N ALA A 9 -11.91 -1.68 14.09
CA ALA A 9 -13.11 -0.85 13.95
C ALA A 9 -14.27 -1.63 13.29
N ARG A 10 -15.43 -1.57 13.92
CA ARG A 10 -16.71 -2.12 13.40
C ARG A 10 -17.64 -1.03 12.87
N ASP A 11 -17.31 0.21 13.07
CA ASP A 11 -18.03 1.40 12.65
C ASP A 11 -17.20 2.18 11.64
N ALA A 12 -17.82 2.65 10.54
CA ALA A 12 -17.13 3.35 9.46
C ALA A 12 -16.54 4.71 9.90
N VAL A 13 -17.23 5.42 10.80
CA VAL A 13 -16.75 6.70 11.31
C VAL A 13 -15.60 6.48 12.30
N LEU A 14 -15.70 5.47 13.15
CA LEU A 14 -14.61 5.09 14.06
C LEU A 14 -13.38 4.60 13.28
N PHE A 15 -13.60 3.86 12.17
CA PHE A 15 -12.51 3.50 11.26
C PHE A 15 -11.77 4.74 10.76
N PHE A 16 -12.50 5.76 10.30
CA PHE A 16 -11.90 7.01 9.83
C PHE A 16 -11.10 7.71 10.93
N VAL A 17 -11.69 7.90 12.11
CA VAL A 17 -11.01 8.57 13.24
C VAL A 17 -9.72 7.81 13.62
N ALA A 18 -9.78 6.49 13.71
CA ALA A 18 -8.63 5.66 14.03
C ALA A 18 -7.54 5.73 12.94
N PHE A 19 -7.95 5.78 11.67
CA PHE A 19 -7.08 5.92 10.53
C PHE A 19 -6.31 7.25 10.54
N GLU A 20 -6.98 8.35 10.92
CA GLU A 20 -6.37 9.68 11.02
C GLU A 20 -5.46 9.85 12.24
N LEU A 21 -5.71 9.15 13.34
CA LEU A 21 -4.87 9.20 14.53
C LEU A 21 -3.39 8.86 14.26
N VAL A 22 -3.10 8.18 13.15
CA VAL A 22 -1.73 7.78 12.79
C VAL A 22 -1.00 8.89 12.02
N LEU A 23 -1.74 9.84 11.44
CA LEU A 23 -1.19 10.90 10.59
C LEU A 23 -0.18 11.79 11.34
N VAL A 24 -0.62 12.38 12.45
CA VAL A 24 0.20 13.34 13.21
C VAL A 24 1.46 12.70 13.79
N PRO A 25 1.41 11.54 14.47
CA PRO A 25 2.63 10.89 14.94
C PRO A 25 3.62 10.55 13.83
N MET A 26 3.12 10.10 12.67
CA MET A 26 4.01 9.77 11.55
C MET A 26 4.62 11.02 10.92
N TRP A 27 3.86 12.10 10.79
CA TRP A 27 4.41 13.39 10.35
C TRP A 27 5.52 13.89 11.28
N VAL A 28 5.34 13.80 12.59
CA VAL A 28 6.37 14.16 13.58
C VAL A 28 7.60 13.28 13.42
N LEU A 29 7.44 11.97 13.22
CA LEU A 29 8.55 11.06 12.99
C LEU A 29 9.34 11.43 11.72
N ILE A 30 8.69 11.80 10.63
CA ILE A 30 9.35 12.19 9.38
C ILE A 30 10.02 13.56 9.54
N SER A 31 9.29 14.57 10.02
CA SER A 31 9.74 15.96 10.00
C SER A 31 10.71 16.32 11.12
N ARG A 32 10.58 15.71 12.32
CA ARG A 32 11.42 16.03 13.48
C ARG A 32 12.54 15.02 13.72
N TYR A 33 12.24 13.72 13.53
CA TYR A 33 13.16 12.62 13.84
C TYR A 33 13.73 11.95 12.57
N GLY A 34 13.50 12.53 11.41
CA GLY A 34 14.05 12.07 10.13
C GLY A 34 15.56 12.31 10.02
N ASP A 35 16.12 12.12 8.83
CA ASP A 35 17.54 12.24 8.55
C ASP A 35 18.10 13.57 9.09
N PRO A 36 19.07 13.56 10.03
CA PRO A 36 19.58 14.77 10.65
C PRO A 36 20.40 15.65 9.69
N HIS A 37 20.90 15.06 8.60
CA HIS A 37 21.82 15.74 7.68
C HIS A 37 21.13 16.63 6.64
N ASP A 38 19.79 16.47 6.46
CA ASP A 38 19.04 17.26 5.49
C ASP A 38 17.69 17.73 6.09
N ALA A 39 17.73 18.93 6.69
CA ALA A 39 16.54 19.56 7.27
C ALA A 39 15.51 19.98 6.19
N GLY A 40 15.97 20.35 4.99
CA GLY A 40 15.12 20.70 3.87
C GLY A 40 14.32 19.49 3.39
N ALA A 41 14.99 18.37 3.14
CA ALA A 41 14.34 17.12 2.74
C ALA A 41 13.33 16.63 3.80
N ARG A 42 13.64 16.77 5.11
CA ARG A 42 12.69 16.41 6.18
C ARG A 42 11.40 17.23 6.11
N THR A 43 11.54 18.53 5.94
CA THR A 43 10.41 19.44 5.87
C THR A 43 9.57 19.13 4.63
N GLU A 44 10.20 19.00 3.48
CA GLU A 44 9.52 18.68 2.23
C GLU A 44 8.82 17.30 2.27
N ALA A 45 9.49 16.26 2.74
CA ALA A 45 8.90 14.92 2.89
C ALA A 45 7.71 14.94 3.86
N GLY A 46 7.82 15.66 4.97
CA GLY A 46 6.74 15.87 5.93
C GLY A 46 5.54 16.57 5.32
N TYR A 47 5.75 17.65 4.56
CA TYR A 47 4.67 18.35 3.86
C TYR A 47 4.02 17.50 2.79
N ARG A 48 4.79 16.82 1.94
CA ARG A 48 4.24 15.90 0.94
C ARG A 48 3.39 14.80 1.59
N PHE A 49 3.89 14.20 2.66
CA PHE A 49 3.16 13.17 3.40
C PHE A 49 1.81 13.69 3.91
N VAL A 50 1.79 14.86 4.58
CA VAL A 50 0.56 15.45 5.13
C VAL A 50 -0.40 15.86 4.01
N LEU A 51 0.07 16.56 2.98
CA LEU A 51 -0.80 17.04 1.89
C LEU A 51 -1.48 15.86 1.16
N TYR A 52 -0.71 14.85 0.76
CA TYR A 52 -1.28 13.68 0.09
C TYR A 52 -2.28 12.95 0.98
N THR A 53 -1.90 12.69 2.23
CA THR A 53 -2.77 11.96 3.15
C THR A 53 -4.01 12.77 3.53
N ALA A 54 -3.91 14.06 3.78
CA ALA A 54 -5.06 14.92 4.11
C ALA A 54 -6.06 15.02 2.95
N VAL A 55 -5.59 15.20 1.71
CA VAL A 55 -6.47 15.17 0.53
C VAL A 55 -7.14 13.81 0.38
N GLY A 56 -6.37 12.72 0.52
CA GLY A 56 -6.92 11.37 0.45
C GLY A 56 -7.95 11.10 1.53
N SER A 57 -7.67 11.44 2.78
CA SER A 57 -8.60 11.22 3.88
C SER A 57 -9.83 12.12 3.81
N THR A 58 -9.73 13.33 3.27
CA THR A 58 -10.91 14.17 3.02
C THR A 58 -11.85 13.49 2.01
N LEU A 59 -11.34 12.96 0.91
CA LEU A 59 -12.15 12.19 -0.05
C LEU A 59 -12.77 10.96 0.59
N MET A 60 -11.99 10.20 1.38
CA MET A 60 -12.48 9.05 2.12
C MET A 60 -13.59 9.44 3.11
N LEU A 61 -13.42 10.54 3.84
CA LEU A 61 -14.44 11.05 4.77
C LEU A 61 -15.74 11.37 4.07
N VAL A 62 -15.68 12.10 2.95
CA VAL A 62 -16.87 12.42 2.14
C VAL A 62 -17.54 11.14 1.65
N GLY A 63 -16.73 10.15 1.22
CA GLY A 63 -17.24 8.83 0.83
C GLY A 63 -17.95 8.10 1.98
N ILE A 64 -17.35 8.07 3.17
CA ILE A 64 -17.94 7.47 4.37
C ILE A 64 -19.23 8.18 4.78
N LEU A 65 -19.23 9.51 4.85
CA LEU A 65 -20.41 10.27 5.20
C LEU A 65 -21.54 10.07 4.19
N THR A 66 -21.23 10.04 2.89
CA THR A 66 -22.20 9.75 1.84
C THR A 66 -22.78 8.34 1.99
N LEU A 67 -21.94 7.34 2.28
CA LEU A 67 -22.36 5.96 2.53
C LEU A 67 -23.30 5.88 3.74
N VAL A 68 -22.85 6.39 4.89
CA VAL A 68 -23.57 6.32 6.17
C VAL A 68 -24.93 7.06 6.10
N THR A 69 -24.94 8.27 5.55
CA THR A 69 -26.19 9.04 5.44
C THR A 69 -27.18 8.43 4.44
N SER A 70 -26.69 7.79 3.38
CA SER A 70 -27.54 7.14 2.39
C SER A 70 -28.06 5.77 2.84
N ALA A 71 -27.25 5.03 3.61
CA ALA A 71 -27.61 3.70 4.13
C ALA A 71 -28.33 3.75 5.48
N GLY A 72 -28.28 4.88 6.20
CA GLY A 72 -28.88 5.05 7.52
C GLY A 72 -28.16 4.34 8.66
N THR A 73 -26.95 3.83 8.41
CA THR A 73 -26.14 3.13 9.43
C THR A 73 -24.64 3.33 9.18
N SER A 74 -23.85 3.35 10.25
CA SER A 74 -22.37 3.35 10.19
C SER A 74 -21.75 1.99 10.52
N ASP A 75 -22.55 1.00 10.94
CA ASP A 75 -22.07 -0.35 11.25
C ASP A 75 -21.58 -1.06 9.98
N LEU A 76 -20.32 -1.43 9.97
CA LEU A 76 -19.65 -2.03 8.80
C LEU A 76 -20.22 -3.42 8.44
N TRP A 77 -20.80 -4.14 9.40
CA TRP A 77 -21.45 -5.42 9.13
C TRP A 77 -22.78 -5.21 8.43
N ALA A 78 -23.61 -4.32 8.98
CA ALA A 78 -24.90 -3.96 8.36
C ALA A 78 -24.71 -3.38 6.95
N LEU A 79 -23.70 -2.55 6.74
CA LEU A 79 -23.36 -1.99 5.43
C LEU A 79 -22.96 -3.10 4.43
N ALA A 80 -22.15 -4.08 4.86
CA ALA A 80 -21.71 -5.18 4.02
C ALA A 80 -22.82 -6.23 3.78
N ASP A 81 -23.69 -6.44 4.77
CA ASP A 81 -24.80 -7.43 4.71
C ASP A 81 -26.02 -6.97 3.91
N GLY A 82 -25.97 -5.77 3.33
CA GLY A 82 -27.01 -5.32 2.40
C GLY A 82 -27.31 -3.83 2.38
N ALA A 83 -27.15 -3.10 3.51
CA ALA A 83 -27.52 -1.69 3.55
C ALA A 83 -26.75 -0.84 2.51
N GLY A 84 -25.47 -1.13 2.29
CA GLY A 84 -24.67 -0.46 1.26
C GLY A 84 -25.05 -0.91 -0.16
N ARG A 85 -25.41 -2.18 -0.34
CA ARG A 85 -25.86 -2.73 -1.64
C ARG A 85 -27.25 -2.23 -2.06
N ALA A 86 -28.08 -1.83 -1.12
CA ALA A 86 -29.41 -1.28 -1.38
C ALA A 86 -29.35 0.14 -1.99
N LEU A 87 -28.19 0.78 -2.01
CA LEU A 87 -28.00 2.07 -2.65
C LEU A 87 -28.17 1.97 -4.18
N THR A 88 -28.66 3.04 -4.79
CA THR A 88 -28.74 3.12 -6.26
C THR A 88 -27.36 2.94 -6.91
N PRO A 89 -27.28 2.39 -8.14
CA PRO A 89 -26.00 2.16 -8.81
C PRO A 89 -25.11 3.40 -8.92
N ASP A 90 -25.69 4.59 -9.10
CA ASP A 90 -24.93 5.83 -9.19
C ASP A 90 -24.40 6.28 -7.81
N ARG A 91 -25.19 6.04 -6.75
CA ARG A 91 -24.73 6.28 -5.38
C ARG A 91 -23.61 5.33 -4.99
N GLN A 92 -23.73 4.04 -5.32
CA GLN A 92 -22.65 3.08 -5.10
C GLN A 92 -21.37 3.49 -5.85
N LEU A 93 -21.49 3.93 -7.10
CA LEU A 93 -20.33 4.40 -7.88
C LEU A 93 -19.69 5.65 -7.26
N LEU A 94 -20.47 6.63 -6.84
CA LEU A 94 -19.97 7.85 -6.19
C LEU A 94 -19.24 7.51 -4.89
N VAL A 95 -19.84 6.70 -4.02
CA VAL A 95 -19.23 6.26 -2.76
C VAL A 95 -17.95 5.47 -3.03
N ALA A 96 -18.00 4.50 -3.95
CA ALA A 96 -16.82 3.72 -4.32
C ALA A 96 -15.68 4.61 -4.86
N ALA A 97 -15.99 5.58 -5.72
CA ALA A 97 -15.00 6.48 -6.30
C ALA A 97 -14.32 7.33 -5.22
N LEU A 98 -15.06 7.90 -4.28
CA LEU A 98 -14.53 8.71 -3.19
C LEU A 98 -13.67 7.87 -2.23
N LEU A 99 -14.15 6.68 -1.84
CA LEU A 99 -13.42 5.77 -0.97
C LEU A 99 -12.15 5.25 -1.63
N VAL A 100 -12.23 4.82 -2.89
CA VAL A 100 -11.09 4.31 -3.65
C VAL A 100 -10.07 5.41 -3.87
N ALA A 101 -10.47 6.61 -4.29
CA ALA A 101 -9.54 7.73 -4.49
C ALA A 101 -8.80 8.09 -3.20
N GLY A 102 -9.53 8.17 -2.07
CA GLY A 102 -8.94 8.45 -0.77
C GLY A 102 -7.96 7.38 -0.30
N LEU A 103 -8.35 6.11 -0.40
CA LEU A 103 -7.54 4.98 0.03
C LEU A 103 -6.36 4.70 -0.91
N ALA A 104 -6.50 5.00 -2.22
CA ALA A 104 -5.43 4.87 -3.22
C ALA A 104 -4.21 5.76 -2.92
N VAL A 105 -4.40 6.87 -2.23
CA VAL A 105 -3.28 7.68 -1.73
C VAL A 105 -2.47 6.89 -0.70
N LYS A 106 -3.14 6.23 0.24
CA LYS A 106 -2.49 5.48 1.32
C LYS A 106 -1.87 4.18 0.82
N VAL A 107 -2.50 3.50 -0.17
CA VAL A 107 -2.00 2.27 -0.82
C VAL A 107 -0.84 2.53 -1.78
N PRO A 108 -0.39 3.71 -1.97
CA PRO A 108 0.35 4.42 -3.00
C PRO A 108 0.13 3.88 -4.43
N VAL A 109 -1.12 3.89 -4.86
CA VAL A 109 -1.48 3.53 -6.25
C VAL A 109 -0.94 4.60 -7.21
N PHE A 110 -0.39 4.19 -8.37
CA PHE A 110 0.03 5.15 -9.40
C PHE A 110 -1.17 5.99 -9.88
N PRO A 111 -1.04 7.32 -10.04
CA PRO A 111 0.13 8.19 -9.83
C PRO A 111 0.25 8.78 -8.41
N LEU A 112 -0.59 8.38 -7.46
CA LEU A 112 -0.70 8.95 -6.11
C LEU A 112 0.42 8.47 -5.14
N HIS A 113 1.46 7.83 -5.65
CA HIS A 113 2.54 7.19 -4.88
C HIS A 113 3.72 8.11 -4.54
N THR A 114 3.81 9.30 -5.15
CA THR A 114 5.05 10.10 -5.16
C THR A 114 5.49 10.64 -3.79
N TRP A 115 4.61 10.64 -2.80
CA TRP A 115 4.94 10.97 -1.41
C TRP A 115 5.74 9.86 -0.70
N LEU A 116 5.56 8.59 -1.11
CA LEU A 116 6.08 7.44 -0.40
C LEU A 116 7.62 7.35 -0.42
N PRO A 117 8.32 7.47 -1.58
CA PRO A 117 9.78 7.38 -1.61
C PRO A 117 10.44 8.46 -0.77
N SER A 118 9.96 9.71 -0.81
CA SER A 118 10.52 10.80 -0.02
C SER A 118 10.28 10.59 1.48
N ALA A 119 9.11 10.11 1.87
CA ALA A 119 8.82 9.77 3.26
C ALA A 119 9.76 8.67 3.80
N HIS A 120 10.00 7.61 3.03
CA HIS A 120 10.86 6.49 3.45
C HIS A 120 12.34 6.87 3.53
N THR A 121 12.87 7.61 2.56
CA THR A 121 14.29 8.01 2.56
C THR A 121 14.62 8.91 3.74
N THR A 122 13.67 9.77 4.12
CA THR A 122 13.85 10.77 5.16
C THR A 122 13.52 10.24 6.56
N ALA A 123 12.49 9.39 6.69
CA ALA A 123 12.07 8.86 7.99
C ALA A 123 13.18 8.11 8.72
N PRO A 124 13.20 8.12 10.07
CA PRO A 124 14.07 7.24 10.84
C PRO A 124 13.70 5.77 10.55
N THR A 125 14.61 4.84 10.82
CA THR A 125 14.42 3.41 10.51
C THR A 125 13.08 2.88 11.04
N ALA A 126 12.76 3.15 12.31
CA ALA A 126 11.48 2.75 12.91
C ALA A 126 10.27 3.36 12.19
N GLY A 127 10.37 4.62 11.75
CA GLY A 127 9.35 5.29 10.95
C GLY A 127 9.12 4.60 9.61
N SER A 128 10.20 4.26 8.88
CA SER A 128 10.10 3.53 7.60
C SER A 128 9.50 2.13 7.78
N VAL A 129 9.86 1.43 8.85
CA VAL A 129 9.29 0.11 9.17
C VAL A 129 7.79 0.21 9.46
N LEU A 130 7.36 1.13 10.31
CA LEU A 130 5.94 1.34 10.63
C LEU A 130 5.15 1.74 9.38
N LEU A 131 5.70 2.61 8.56
CA LEU A 131 5.05 3.08 7.34
C LEU A 131 4.84 1.94 6.34
N ALA A 132 5.89 1.13 6.09
CA ALA A 132 5.81 0.02 5.15
C ALA A 132 5.03 -1.18 5.70
N ALA A 133 5.27 -1.58 6.95
CA ALA A 133 4.67 -2.78 7.52
C ALA A 133 3.21 -2.62 7.93
N VAL A 134 2.79 -1.42 8.35
CA VAL A 134 1.48 -1.20 8.96
C VAL A 134 0.64 -0.17 8.21
N LEU A 135 1.18 1.03 7.94
CA LEU A 135 0.36 2.13 7.44
C LEU A 135 -0.18 1.89 6.03
N LEU A 136 0.63 1.32 5.13
CA LEU A 136 0.15 0.94 3.80
C LEU A 136 -0.99 -0.08 3.90
N LYS A 137 -0.89 -1.01 4.87
CA LYS A 137 -1.87 -2.08 5.08
C LYS A 137 -3.21 -1.57 5.60
N MET A 138 -3.21 -0.45 6.32
CA MET A 138 -4.46 0.23 6.68
C MET A 138 -5.23 0.68 5.43
N GLY A 139 -4.52 1.14 4.38
CA GLY A 139 -5.13 1.53 3.11
C GLY A 139 -5.73 0.34 2.36
N THR A 140 -4.97 -0.75 2.20
CA THR A 140 -5.46 -1.97 1.52
C THR A 140 -6.58 -2.66 2.30
N TYR A 141 -6.49 -2.71 3.63
CA TYR A 141 -7.57 -3.18 4.49
C TYR A 141 -8.82 -2.30 4.33
N GLY A 142 -8.63 -0.98 4.27
CA GLY A 142 -9.72 -0.03 4.01
C GLY A 142 -10.41 -0.29 2.66
N LEU A 143 -9.65 -0.59 1.59
CA LEU A 143 -10.23 -0.96 0.28
C LEU A 143 -11.11 -2.21 0.40
N VAL A 144 -10.67 -3.22 1.15
CA VAL A 144 -11.46 -4.44 1.35
C VAL A 144 -12.70 -4.18 2.21
N ARG A 145 -12.54 -3.47 3.32
CA ARG A 145 -13.62 -3.28 4.31
C ARG A 145 -14.67 -2.25 3.92
N LEU A 146 -14.29 -1.26 3.13
CA LEU A 146 -15.19 -0.19 2.71
C LEU A 146 -15.69 -0.45 1.28
N PRO A 147 -15.03 -0.01 0.17
CA PRO A 147 -15.67 -0.08 -1.14
C PRO A 147 -15.95 -1.52 -1.60
N VAL A 148 -15.06 -2.47 -1.37
CA VAL A 148 -15.26 -3.86 -1.83
C VAL A 148 -16.41 -4.53 -1.09
N ALA A 149 -16.49 -4.40 0.23
CA ALA A 149 -17.50 -5.09 1.04
C ALA A 149 -18.87 -4.38 1.00
N THR A 150 -18.90 -3.03 1.04
CA THR A 150 -20.14 -2.29 1.26
C THR A 150 -20.84 -1.84 -0.03
N VAL A 151 -20.08 -1.52 -1.08
CA VAL A 151 -20.61 -1.04 -2.38
C VAL A 151 -19.97 -1.78 -3.56
N PRO A 152 -20.12 -3.12 -3.62
CA PRO A 152 -19.41 -3.97 -4.56
C PRO A 152 -19.70 -3.65 -6.04
N ASP A 153 -20.92 -3.21 -6.39
CA ASP A 153 -21.28 -2.87 -7.77
C ASP A 153 -20.62 -1.57 -8.21
N GLY A 154 -20.54 -0.59 -7.30
CA GLY A 154 -19.78 0.65 -7.53
C GLY A 154 -18.29 0.37 -7.68
N PHE A 155 -17.72 -0.50 -6.83
CA PHE A 155 -16.33 -0.93 -6.95
C PHE A 155 -16.07 -1.70 -8.24
N ALA A 156 -17.00 -2.55 -8.66
CA ALA A 156 -16.91 -3.30 -9.91
C ALA A 156 -16.73 -2.41 -11.15
N ARG A 157 -17.44 -1.27 -11.19
CA ARG A 157 -17.32 -0.29 -12.28
C ARG A 157 -15.94 0.41 -12.31
N LEU A 158 -15.26 0.52 -11.18
CA LEU A 158 -13.92 1.12 -11.06
C LEU A 158 -12.79 0.11 -11.28
N ALA A 159 -13.08 -1.19 -11.20
CA ALA A 159 -12.10 -2.25 -11.28
C ALA A 159 -11.21 -2.20 -12.55
N PRO A 160 -11.73 -1.90 -13.76
CA PRO A 160 -10.89 -1.77 -14.96
C PRO A 160 -9.81 -0.71 -14.81
N VAL A 161 -10.18 0.45 -14.27
CA VAL A 161 -9.23 1.56 -14.02
C VAL A 161 -8.19 1.15 -12.98
N LEU A 162 -8.64 0.52 -11.88
CA LEU A 162 -7.74 0.06 -10.84
C LEU A 162 -6.77 -1.00 -11.32
N ALA A 163 -7.21 -1.94 -12.18
CA ALA A 163 -6.33 -2.95 -12.77
C ALA A 163 -5.22 -2.29 -13.59
N VAL A 164 -5.57 -1.35 -14.48
CA VAL A 164 -4.60 -0.62 -15.29
C VAL A 164 -3.63 0.18 -14.42
N LEU A 165 -4.14 0.94 -13.44
CA LEU A 165 -3.28 1.72 -12.53
C LEU A 165 -2.38 0.81 -11.67
N GLY A 166 -2.86 -0.36 -11.27
CA GLY A 166 -2.06 -1.37 -10.59
C GLY A 166 -0.89 -1.84 -11.45
N VAL A 167 -1.15 -2.21 -12.71
CA VAL A 167 -0.10 -2.65 -13.66
C VAL A 167 0.88 -1.53 -13.97
N VAL A 168 0.40 -0.32 -14.21
CA VAL A 168 1.29 0.85 -14.39
C VAL A 168 2.19 1.03 -13.17
N GLY A 169 1.65 0.87 -11.96
CA GLY A 169 2.42 0.91 -10.72
C GLY A 169 3.47 -0.20 -10.62
N ILE A 170 3.15 -1.43 -11.06
CA ILE A 170 4.10 -2.55 -11.10
C ILE A 170 5.27 -2.22 -12.03
N ILE A 171 4.97 -1.84 -13.27
CA ILE A 171 5.99 -1.53 -14.30
C ILE A 171 6.83 -0.34 -13.85
N TRP A 172 6.18 0.77 -13.50
CA TRP A 172 6.85 2.01 -13.12
C TRP A 172 7.74 1.83 -11.89
N GLY A 173 7.20 1.21 -10.84
CA GLY A 173 7.96 0.92 -9.62
C GLY A 173 9.14 -0.01 -9.89
N GLY A 174 8.93 -1.07 -10.69
CA GLY A 174 9.98 -2.01 -11.10
C GLY A 174 11.09 -1.34 -11.91
N LEU A 175 10.74 -0.53 -12.92
CA LEU A 175 11.73 0.17 -13.75
C LEU A 175 12.56 1.17 -12.93
N ILE A 176 11.95 1.88 -12.00
CA ILE A 176 12.71 2.79 -11.13
C ILE A 176 13.68 2.00 -10.24
N CYS A 177 13.29 0.84 -9.72
CA CYS A 177 14.19 0.01 -8.92
C CYS A 177 15.48 -0.39 -9.66
N LEU A 178 15.44 -0.50 -11.00
CA LEU A 178 16.63 -0.84 -11.79
C LEU A 178 17.66 0.30 -11.88
N VAL A 179 17.25 1.54 -11.69
CA VAL A 179 18.12 2.72 -11.84
C VAL A 179 18.35 3.47 -10.52
N GLU A 180 17.63 3.09 -9.47
CA GLU A 180 17.71 3.76 -8.17
C GLU A 180 19.04 3.45 -7.47
N ARG A 181 19.64 4.48 -6.89
CA ARG A 181 20.96 4.41 -6.24
C ARG A 181 20.88 4.38 -4.72
N ASP A 182 19.82 4.91 -4.13
CA ASP A 182 19.59 4.83 -2.68
C ASP A 182 18.81 3.58 -2.34
N LEU A 183 19.37 2.71 -1.48
CA LEU A 183 18.76 1.42 -1.14
C LEU A 183 17.43 1.57 -0.37
N LYS A 184 17.25 2.61 0.46
CA LYS A 184 15.94 2.89 1.09
C LYS A 184 14.88 3.27 0.05
N ARG A 185 15.29 4.07 -0.92
CA ARG A 185 14.41 4.56 -1.98
C ARG A 185 14.04 3.43 -2.94
N LEU A 186 14.98 2.55 -3.25
CA LEU A 186 14.74 1.32 -4.00
C LEU A 186 13.66 0.46 -3.34
N ILE A 187 13.78 0.20 -2.02
CA ILE A 187 12.77 -0.57 -1.28
C ILE A 187 11.41 0.16 -1.24
N ALA A 188 11.41 1.50 -1.19
CA ALA A 188 10.17 2.26 -1.26
C ALA A 188 9.46 2.10 -2.61
N TYR A 189 10.19 2.14 -3.73
CA TYR A 189 9.61 1.91 -5.07
C TYR A 189 9.20 0.46 -5.29
N SER A 190 9.92 -0.51 -4.75
CA SER A 190 9.47 -1.91 -4.75
C SER A 190 8.11 -2.07 -4.04
N SER A 191 7.87 -1.28 -2.98
CA SER A 191 6.56 -1.25 -2.31
C SER A 191 5.45 -0.73 -3.23
N VAL A 192 5.71 0.25 -4.09
CA VAL A 192 4.74 0.72 -5.09
C VAL A 192 4.38 -0.42 -6.06
N ALA A 193 5.38 -1.15 -6.56
CA ALA A 193 5.15 -2.30 -7.44
C ALA A 193 4.34 -3.41 -6.74
N HIS A 194 4.69 -3.77 -5.50
CA HIS A 194 3.95 -4.81 -4.75
C HIS A 194 2.50 -4.41 -4.47
N MET A 195 2.24 -3.14 -4.14
CA MET A 195 0.88 -2.65 -3.96
C MET A 195 0.10 -2.64 -5.28
N GLY A 196 0.77 -2.52 -6.41
CA GLY A 196 0.18 -2.72 -7.73
C GLY A 196 -0.42 -4.11 -7.91
N PHE A 197 0.29 -5.19 -7.48
CA PHE A 197 -0.27 -6.56 -7.47
C PHE A 197 -1.48 -6.69 -6.55
N VAL A 198 -1.46 -6.06 -5.38
CA VAL A 198 -2.61 -6.06 -4.46
C VAL A 198 -3.83 -5.42 -5.11
N VAL A 199 -3.66 -4.27 -5.76
CA VAL A 199 -4.76 -3.56 -6.44
C VAL A 199 -5.27 -4.34 -7.65
N LEU A 200 -4.38 -4.94 -8.45
CA LEU A 200 -4.75 -5.83 -9.56
C LEU A 200 -5.58 -7.01 -9.05
N ALA A 201 -5.15 -7.65 -7.98
CA ALA A 201 -5.85 -8.78 -7.37
C ALA A 201 -7.28 -8.39 -6.89
N LEU A 202 -7.43 -7.25 -6.22
CA LEU A 202 -8.74 -6.74 -5.79
C LEU A 202 -9.64 -6.41 -6.99
N ALA A 203 -9.08 -5.90 -8.09
CA ALA A 203 -9.83 -5.55 -9.29
C ALA A 203 -10.47 -6.78 -9.97
N THR A 204 -9.93 -7.98 -9.76
CA THR A 204 -10.52 -9.23 -10.31
C THR A 204 -11.90 -9.53 -9.75
N GLY A 205 -12.22 -9.06 -8.53
CA GLY A 205 -13.48 -9.34 -7.83
C GLY A 205 -13.68 -10.80 -7.44
N SER A 206 -12.72 -11.69 -7.73
CA SER A 206 -12.78 -13.10 -7.38
C SER A 206 -12.33 -13.35 -5.94
N GLU A 207 -12.77 -14.46 -5.34
CA GLU A 207 -12.32 -14.87 -4.02
C GLU A 207 -10.81 -15.11 -3.99
N THR A 208 -10.28 -15.77 -5.03
CA THR A 208 -8.83 -15.96 -5.18
C THR A 208 -8.09 -14.62 -5.22
N GLY A 209 -8.63 -13.62 -5.92
CA GLY A 209 -8.04 -12.28 -5.96
C GLY A 209 -8.06 -11.59 -4.60
N LEU A 210 -9.15 -11.71 -3.85
CA LEU A 210 -9.23 -11.18 -2.50
C LEU A 210 -8.21 -11.85 -1.57
N GLN A 211 -8.11 -13.17 -1.60
CA GLN A 211 -7.15 -13.93 -0.80
C GLN A 211 -5.70 -13.60 -1.19
N ALA A 212 -5.43 -13.49 -2.51
CA ALA A 212 -4.13 -13.07 -3.02
C ALA A 212 -3.73 -11.66 -2.51
N ALA A 213 -4.67 -10.71 -2.58
CA ALA A 213 -4.44 -9.35 -2.08
C ALA A 213 -4.12 -9.32 -0.59
N LEU A 214 -4.88 -10.05 0.23
CA LEU A 214 -4.66 -10.13 1.68
C LEU A 214 -3.33 -10.81 2.01
N PHE A 215 -3.01 -11.92 1.35
CA PHE A 215 -1.74 -12.61 1.55
C PHE A 215 -0.55 -11.74 1.11
N ALA A 216 -0.60 -11.16 -0.09
CA ALA A 216 0.44 -10.24 -0.58
C ALA A 216 0.65 -9.07 0.37
N ASN A 217 -0.43 -8.55 0.95
CA ASN A 217 -0.38 -7.45 1.91
C ASN A 217 0.40 -7.82 3.18
N ILE A 218 0.17 -9.01 3.74
CA ILE A 218 0.88 -9.52 4.92
C ILE A 218 2.34 -9.83 4.57
N ALA A 219 2.57 -10.58 3.49
CA ALA A 219 3.90 -10.94 3.03
C ALA A 219 4.78 -9.71 2.80
N HIS A 220 4.27 -8.72 2.06
CA HIS A 220 4.97 -7.44 1.86
C HIS A 220 5.24 -6.72 3.19
N GLY A 221 4.31 -6.75 4.15
CA GLY A 221 4.50 -6.15 5.47
C GLY A 221 5.74 -6.70 6.18
N VAL A 222 5.88 -8.02 6.23
CA VAL A 222 7.01 -8.71 6.87
C VAL A 222 8.30 -8.47 6.10
N ILE A 223 8.29 -8.65 4.78
CA ILE A 223 9.47 -8.49 3.92
C ILE A 223 10.01 -7.07 3.97
N SER A 224 9.13 -6.07 3.81
CA SER A 224 9.54 -4.66 3.84
C SER A 224 10.02 -4.22 5.21
N ALA A 225 9.42 -4.71 6.30
CA ALA A 225 9.90 -4.47 7.65
C ALA A 225 11.34 -4.98 7.82
N LEU A 226 11.61 -6.23 7.43
CA LEU A 226 12.95 -6.82 7.46
C LEU A 226 13.93 -5.97 6.66
N LEU A 227 13.61 -5.64 5.41
CA LEU A 227 14.50 -4.86 4.55
C LEU A 227 14.79 -3.47 5.11
N PHE A 228 13.78 -2.74 5.60
CA PHE A 228 14.00 -1.43 6.20
C PHE A 228 14.81 -1.48 7.50
N PHE A 229 14.64 -2.51 8.34
CA PHE A 229 15.49 -2.72 9.51
C PHE A 229 16.94 -2.97 9.13
N LEU A 230 17.19 -3.86 8.16
CA LEU A 230 18.54 -4.19 7.71
C LEU A 230 19.23 -2.98 7.08
N VAL A 231 18.53 -2.28 6.18
CA VAL A 231 19.06 -1.09 5.50
C VAL A 231 19.26 0.07 6.48
N GLY A 232 18.39 0.22 7.46
CA GLY A 232 18.56 1.18 8.55
C GLY A 232 19.80 0.89 9.38
N GLY A 233 20.07 -0.39 9.69
CA GLY A 233 21.30 -0.83 10.34
C GLY A 233 22.55 -0.59 9.50
N LEU A 234 22.48 -0.78 8.18
CA LEU A 234 23.56 -0.43 7.26
C LEU A 234 23.80 1.08 7.23
N LYS A 235 22.75 1.89 7.17
CA LYS A 235 22.88 3.36 7.21
C LYS A 235 23.53 3.83 8.48
N ALA A 236 23.19 3.26 9.63
CA ALA A 236 23.81 3.60 10.92
C ALA A 236 25.31 3.25 10.97
N ARG A 237 25.73 2.17 10.31
CA ARG A 237 27.14 1.75 10.27
C ARG A 237 27.97 2.51 9.24
N TRP A 238 27.40 2.80 8.09
CA TRP A 238 28.12 3.34 6.94
C TRP A 238 27.88 4.84 6.70
N GLY A 239 26.97 5.45 7.43
CA GLY A 239 26.54 6.85 7.23
C GLY A 239 25.66 7.07 6.00
N SER A 240 25.74 6.20 5.01
CA SER A 240 24.99 6.28 3.75
C SER A 240 24.59 4.89 3.26
N VAL A 241 23.53 4.81 2.45
CA VAL A 241 23.09 3.59 1.76
C VAL A 241 23.07 3.77 0.24
N ASP A 242 23.87 4.70 -0.25
CA ASP A 242 24.14 4.93 -1.66
C ASP A 242 24.91 3.73 -2.24
N LEU A 243 24.35 3.08 -3.25
CA LEU A 243 24.91 1.92 -3.93
C LEU A 243 26.09 2.24 -4.84
N THR A 244 26.33 3.51 -5.17
CA THR A 244 27.47 3.94 -5.99
C THR A 244 28.77 4.03 -5.19
N VAL A 245 28.67 4.05 -3.86
CA VAL A 245 29.83 4.12 -2.97
C VAL A 245 30.40 2.72 -2.75
N PRO A 246 31.66 2.46 -3.17
CA PRO A 246 32.31 1.16 -2.94
C PRO A 246 32.37 0.82 -1.45
N ARG A 247 32.03 -0.43 -1.10
CA ARG A 247 31.99 -0.89 0.28
C ARG A 247 32.58 -2.29 0.42
N PRO A 248 33.12 -2.66 1.60
CA PRO A 248 33.54 -4.02 1.87
C PRO A 248 32.38 -5.00 1.68
N ALA A 249 32.69 -6.19 1.18
CA ALA A 249 31.70 -7.24 0.99
C ALA A 249 31.02 -7.58 2.34
N LEU A 250 29.68 -7.51 2.36
CA LEU A 250 28.91 -7.86 3.56
C LEU A 250 29.12 -9.31 3.97
N ARG A 251 29.42 -10.20 3.02
CA ARG A 251 29.74 -11.59 3.29
C ARG A 251 30.95 -11.74 4.23
N GLU A 252 31.92 -10.86 4.12
CA GLU A 252 33.14 -10.90 4.92
C GLU A 252 33.00 -10.11 6.23
N SER A 253 32.44 -8.90 6.14
CA SER A 253 32.35 -7.98 7.27
C SER A 253 31.16 -8.27 8.20
N SER A 254 30.07 -8.81 7.70
CA SER A 254 28.84 -9.05 8.46
C SER A 254 27.98 -10.15 7.79
N PRO A 255 28.43 -11.42 7.81
CA PRO A 255 27.82 -12.50 7.01
C PRO A 255 26.34 -12.75 7.32
N ARG A 256 25.94 -12.65 8.59
CA ARG A 256 24.53 -12.82 9.00
C ARG A 256 23.64 -11.73 8.41
N LEU A 257 24.08 -10.48 8.45
CA LEU A 257 23.35 -9.34 7.89
C LEU A 257 23.28 -9.45 6.37
N GLY A 258 24.39 -9.83 5.72
CA GLY A 258 24.44 -10.08 4.28
C GLY A 258 23.47 -11.18 3.84
N PHE A 259 23.44 -12.30 4.57
CA PHE A 259 22.49 -13.40 4.31
C PHE A 259 21.03 -12.95 4.44
N LEU A 260 20.68 -12.27 5.53
CA LEU A 260 19.31 -11.77 5.74
C LEU A 260 18.90 -10.74 4.70
N LEU A 261 19.83 -9.87 4.26
CA LEU A 261 19.56 -8.90 3.20
C LEU A 261 19.28 -9.60 1.88
N VAL A 262 20.10 -10.59 1.49
CA VAL A 262 19.86 -11.39 0.28
C VAL A 262 18.55 -12.14 0.37
N LEU A 263 18.24 -12.76 1.51
CA LEU A 263 16.97 -13.45 1.72
C LEU A 263 15.77 -12.50 1.60
N GLY A 264 15.85 -11.32 2.22
CA GLY A 264 14.80 -10.30 2.14
C GLY A 264 14.60 -9.76 0.72
N LEU A 265 15.69 -9.50 -0.01
CA LEU A 265 15.62 -9.10 -1.42
C LEU A 265 15.06 -10.22 -2.30
N ALA A 266 15.49 -11.46 -2.11
CA ALA A 266 14.97 -12.62 -2.80
C ALA A 266 13.46 -12.81 -2.56
N ALA A 267 13.01 -12.61 -1.32
CA ALA A 267 11.59 -12.65 -0.98
C ALA A 267 10.81 -11.48 -1.63
N SER A 268 11.41 -10.30 -1.70
CA SER A 268 10.82 -9.14 -2.39
C SER A 268 10.76 -9.34 -3.91
N LEU A 269 11.76 -9.97 -4.50
CA LEU A 269 11.77 -10.34 -5.93
C LEU A 269 10.74 -11.43 -6.28
N GLY A 270 10.16 -12.08 -5.28
CA GLY A 270 9.19 -13.13 -5.50
C GLY A 270 9.83 -14.45 -6.00
N LEU A 271 10.96 -14.85 -5.42
CA LEU A 271 11.52 -16.17 -5.73
C LEU A 271 10.59 -17.30 -5.24
N PRO A 272 10.35 -18.35 -6.05
CA PRO A 272 9.53 -19.50 -5.65
C PRO A 272 9.96 -20.08 -4.31
N GLY A 273 9.00 -20.40 -3.45
CA GLY A 273 9.24 -20.87 -2.08
C GLY A 273 9.26 -19.76 -1.02
N LEU A 274 9.37 -18.49 -1.40
CA LEU A 274 9.29 -17.35 -0.48
C LEU A 274 7.91 -16.66 -0.55
N ALA A 275 7.54 -15.96 0.51
CA ALA A 275 6.20 -15.40 0.66
C ALA A 275 5.82 -14.38 -0.43
N GLY A 276 6.77 -13.61 -0.94
CA GLY A 276 6.52 -12.64 -2.00
C GLY A 276 6.03 -13.25 -3.32
N PHE A 277 6.51 -14.47 -3.65
CA PHE A 277 6.09 -15.19 -4.84
C PHE A 277 4.57 -15.47 -4.85
N TRP A 278 4.06 -16.03 -3.77
CA TRP A 278 2.67 -16.49 -3.73
C TRP A 278 1.65 -15.37 -3.89
N GLY A 279 1.93 -14.20 -3.29
CA GLY A 279 1.06 -13.05 -3.45
C GLY A 279 0.96 -12.56 -4.90
N ALA A 280 2.10 -12.42 -5.58
CA ALA A 280 2.16 -11.99 -6.97
C ALA A 280 1.59 -13.07 -7.92
N PHE A 281 1.96 -14.33 -7.71
CA PHE A 281 1.48 -15.46 -8.53
C PHE A 281 -0.05 -15.57 -8.50
N PHE A 282 -0.65 -15.57 -7.30
CA PHE A 282 -2.10 -15.66 -7.20
C PHE A 282 -2.83 -14.39 -7.66
N ALA A 283 -2.21 -13.22 -7.60
CA ALA A 283 -2.77 -12.01 -8.20
C ALA A 283 -2.88 -12.13 -9.73
N VAL A 284 -1.82 -12.61 -10.38
CA VAL A 284 -1.79 -12.88 -11.83
C VAL A 284 -2.77 -14.00 -12.19
N TYR A 285 -2.79 -15.10 -11.43
CA TYR A 285 -3.73 -16.20 -11.62
C TYR A 285 -5.19 -15.74 -11.52
N ALA A 286 -5.52 -14.94 -10.51
CA ALA A 286 -6.86 -14.37 -10.34
C ALA A 286 -7.27 -13.43 -11.49
N ALA A 287 -6.30 -12.66 -12.04
CA ALA A 287 -6.55 -11.81 -13.19
C ALA A 287 -6.81 -12.62 -14.48
N TRP A 288 -6.25 -13.82 -14.57
CA TRP A 288 -6.55 -14.75 -15.67
C TRP A 288 -7.96 -15.32 -15.59
N SER A 289 -8.49 -15.52 -14.38
CA SER A 289 -9.82 -16.09 -14.11
C SER A 289 -10.62 -15.18 -13.17
N PRO A 290 -11.01 -13.97 -13.64
CA PRO A 290 -11.74 -13.02 -12.81
C PRO A 290 -13.19 -13.46 -12.58
N ALA A 291 -13.85 -12.82 -11.60
CA ALA A 291 -15.28 -13.00 -11.36
C ALA A 291 -16.13 -12.58 -12.56
N ASP A 292 -17.34 -13.16 -12.64
CA ASP A 292 -18.32 -12.79 -13.66
C ASP A 292 -18.61 -11.29 -13.67
N GLY A 293 -18.86 -10.73 -14.85
CA GLY A 293 -19.11 -9.29 -15.03
C GLY A 293 -17.82 -8.42 -15.02
N ARG A 294 -16.63 -9.00 -14.79
CA ARG A 294 -15.37 -8.27 -14.90
C ARG A 294 -14.84 -8.29 -16.35
N PRO A 295 -14.10 -7.26 -16.79
CA PRO A 295 -13.53 -7.18 -18.14
C PRO A 295 -12.38 -8.17 -18.32
N ARG A 296 -12.69 -9.44 -18.57
CA ARG A 296 -11.73 -10.56 -18.63
C ARG A 296 -10.57 -10.28 -19.57
N ALA A 297 -10.84 -9.77 -20.76
CA ALA A 297 -9.79 -9.50 -21.75
C ALA A 297 -8.77 -8.45 -21.23
N LEU A 298 -9.27 -7.39 -20.59
CA LEU A 298 -8.41 -6.36 -19.98
C LEU A 298 -7.58 -6.93 -18.84
N LEU A 299 -8.20 -7.71 -17.95
CA LEU A 299 -7.50 -8.30 -16.79
C LEU A 299 -6.44 -9.30 -17.22
N ILE A 300 -6.71 -10.13 -18.24
CA ILE A 300 -5.71 -11.02 -18.84
C ILE A 300 -4.57 -10.21 -19.46
N ALA A 301 -4.87 -9.15 -20.22
CA ALA A 301 -3.85 -8.28 -20.77
C ALA A 301 -2.99 -7.64 -19.65
N CYS A 302 -3.61 -7.20 -18.56
CA CYS A 302 -2.90 -6.70 -17.38
C CYS A 302 -2.02 -7.76 -16.70
N ALA A 303 -2.42 -9.03 -16.74
CA ALA A 303 -1.66 -10.13 -16.14
C ALA A 303 -0.48 -10.59 -17.03
N ALA A 304 -0.53 -10.31 -18.33
CA ALA A 304 0.48 -10.71 -19.31
C ALA A 304 1.66 -9.74 -19.41
N VAL A 305 1.55 -8.55 -18.82
CA VAL A 305 2.58 -7.51 -18.78
C VAL A 305 3.41 -7.62 -17.51
#